data_e54e04e03ee30b1a177726861de75ec9
#
_entry.id   e54e04e03ee30b1a177726861de75ec9
#
_cell.length_a   1.000
_cell.length_b   1.000
_cell.length_c   1.000
_cell.angle_alpha   90.00
_cell.angle_beta   90.00
_cell.angle_gamma   90.00
#
_symmetry.space_group_name_H-M   'P 1'
#
loop_
_entity.id
_entity.type
_entity.pdbx_description
1 polymer ?
#
loop_
_entity_poly.entity_id
_entity_poly.type
_entity_poly.pdbx_seq_one_letter_code
_entity_poly.pdbx_strand_id
1 'polypeptide(L)'
;MITVGIDIGTGSTKGIVLEDNKKIIGRSLAPTKGTPSDMASRILKEAVENSKLSIDEVDYVASTGYGRYMMEERKIQISDLTTTGRGARFLYEKFNPEFILDIGTQSSRTLKIDERGKIVQFKMNERCAAGSGRFIERCSKYLEIPMEDISETALKGENPQRISSVCAVLSETEIINHVSLGTPVDDILMGVFLSIADRASTLLRRLKMDSDVYLAGGLVHMPAMKKALEEVLDYKVHSNPDAHYAAAIGAARLGYQRLLKQQTIAQ
;
A
#
# COMPACT_ATOMS: atom_id res chain seq x y z
N MET A 1 -19.80 -5.81 17.08
CA MET A 1 -18.82 -6.87 16.78
C MET A 1 -17.48 -6.25 16.39
N ILE A 2 -16.42 -6.70 17.07
CA ILE A 2 -15.07 -6.17 16.91
C ILE A 2 -14.25 -7.14 16.06
N THR A 3 -13.77 -6.68 14.92
CA THR A 3 -12.93 -7.50 14.04
C THR A 3 -11.59 -6.81 13.77
N VAL A 4 -10.52 -7.60 13.75
CA VAL A 4 -9.17 -7.11 13.54
C VAL A 4 -8.60 -7.68 12.25
N GLY A 5 -7.96 -6.82 11.47
CA GLY A 5 -7.19 -7.22 10.29
C GLY A 5 -5.73 -6.86 10.47
N ILE A 6 -4.85 -7.83 10.25
CA ILE A 6 -3.39 -7.65 10.32
C ILE A 6 -2.78 -7.90 8.95
N ASP A 7 -2.16 -6.88 8.38
CA ASP A 7 -1.35 -6.98 7.15
C ASP A 7 0.13 -7.10 7.51
N ILE A 8 0.69 -8.28 7.31
CA ILE A 8 2.10 -8.58 7.56
C ILE A 8 2.85 -8.41 6.25
N GLY A 9 3.18 -7.16 5.93
CA GLY A 9 3.90 -6.79 4.71
C GLY A 9 5.41 -6.95 4.83
N THR A 10 6.12 -6.88 3.71
CA THR A 10 7.60 -7.02 3.66
C THR A 10 8.35 -5.82 4.23
N GLY A 11 7.75 -4.63 4.20
CA GLY A 11 8.37 -3.40 4.74
C GLY A 11 7.76 -2.95 6.05
N SER A 12 6.45 -3.12 6.22
CA SER A 12 5.73 -2.74 7.43
C SER A 12 4.59 -3.71 7.73
N THR A 13 4.31 -3.90 9.03
CA THR A 13 3.15 -4.63 9.53
C THR A 13 2.13 -3.63 10.05
N LYS A 14 0.85 -3.83 9.72
CA LYS A 14 -0.24 -2.91 10.03
C LYS A 14 -1.41 -3.63 10.64
N GLY A 15 -2.03 -3.02 11.63
CA GLY A 15 -3.23 -3.49 12.31
C GLY A 15 -4.37 -2.49 12.23
N ILE A 16 -5.57 -2.99 12.00
CA ILE A 16 -6.82 -2.21 12.01
C ILE A 16 -7.84 -2.93 12.86
N VAL A 17 -8.51 -2.17 13.73
CA VAL A 17 -9.68 -2.62 14.49
C VAL A 17 -10.92 -1.96 13.90
N LEU A 18 -11.88 -2.79 13.50
CA LEU A 18 -13.19 -2.35 12.97
C LEU A 18 -14.32 -2.70 13.95
N GLU A 19 -15.15 -1.74 14.24
CA GLU A 19 -16.43 -1.90 14.91
C GLU A 19 -17.54 -2.04 13.87
N ASP A 20 -18.33 -3.12 13.97
CA ASP A 20 -19.51 -3.42 13.13
C ASP A 20 -19.27 -3.30 11.63
N ASN A 21 -18.05 -3.63 11.18
CA ASN A 21 -17.64 -3.55 9.78
C ASN A 21 -17.77 -2.13 9.15
N LYS A 22 -17.90 -1.10 9.96
CA LYS A 22 -18.18 0.28 9.51
C LYS A 22 -17.17 1.29 9.99
N LYS A 23 -16.74 1.21 11.25
CA LYS A 23 -15.93 2.25 11.87
C LYS A 23 -14.55 1.72 12.24
N ILE A 24 -13.51 2.43 11.80
CA ILE A 24 -12.14 2.19 12.24
C ILE A 24 -11.97 2.82 13.62
N ILE A 25 -11.74 2.01 14.65
CA ILE A 25 -11.60 2.46 16.04
C ILE A 25 -10.19 2.31 16.60
N GLY A 26 -9.33 1.53 15.95
CA GLY A 26 -7.92 1.37 16.32
C GLY A 26 -7.02 1.13 15.12
N ARG A 27 -5.78 1.63 15.20
CA ARG A 27 -4.73 1.46 14.19
C ARG A 27 -3.40 1.21 14.86
N SER A 28 -2.58 0.37 14.24
CA SER A 28 -1.16 0.24 14.57
C SER A 28 -0.34 0.02 13.30
N LEU A 29 0.89 0.53 13.29
CA LEU A 29 1.84 0.43 12.17
C LEU A 29 3.25 0.40 12.72
N ALA A 30 4.05 -0.56 12.27
CA ALA A 30 5.50 -0.54 12.51
C ALA A 30 6.26 -1.17 11.32
N PRO A 31 7.54 -0.81 11.13
CA PRO A 31 8.42 -1.51 10.21
C PRO A 31 8.49 -3.00 10.55
N THR A 32 8.39 -3.88 9.55
CA THR A 32 8.53 -5.33 9.75
C THR A 32 9.99 -5.65 10.04
N LYS A 33 10.30 -5.91 11.33
CA LYS A 33 11.64 -6.28 11.83
C LYS A 33 11.53 -7.49 12.74
N GLY A 34 12.57 -8.33 12.77
CA GLY A 34 12.54 -9.57 13.56
C GLY A 34 11.66 -10.65 12.94
N THR A 35 11.02 -11.47 13.76
CA THR A 35 10.14 -12.53 13.26
C THR A 35 8.77 -11.97 12.88
N PRO A 36 8.19 -12.40 11.74
CA PRO A 36 6.87 -11.94 11.33
C PRO A 36 5.76 -12.27 12.34
N SER A 37 5.87 -13.39 13.07
CA SER A 37 4.91 -13.79 14.10
C SER A 37 4.89 -12.80 15.26
N ASP A 38 6.07 -12.51 15.86
CA ASP A 38 6.16 -11.58 17.00
C ASP A 38 5.68 -10.18 16.62
N MET A 39 6.03 -9.76 15.39
CA MET A 39 5.59 -8.48 14.87
C MET A 39 4.06 -8.42 14.71
N ALA A 40 3.44 -9.49 14.20
CA ALA A 40 2.00 -9.56 14.04
C ALA A 40 1.27 -9.50 15.39
N SER A 41 1.74 -10.28 16.39
CA SER A 41 1.17 -10.29 17.74
C SER A 41 1.33 -8.94 18.43
N ARG A 42 2.48 -8.27 18.26
CA ARG A 42 2.71 -6.92 18.77
C ARG A 42 1.74 -5.91 18.16
N ILE A 43 1.62 -5.90 16.82
CA ILE A 43 0.74 -4.98 16.08
C ILE A 43 -0.73 -5.24 16.43
N LEU A 44 -1.14 -6.49 16.64
CA LEU A 44 -2.48 -6.82 17.12
C LEU A 44 -2.75 -6.16 18.48
N LYS A 45 -1.88 -6.35 19.45
CA LYS A 45 -2.01 -5.76 20.81
C LYS A 45 -2.09 -4.25 20.74
N GLU A 46 -1.12 -3.60 20.08
CA GLU A 46 -1.09 -2.14 19.92
C GLU A 46 -2.36 -1.59 19.25
N ALA A 47 -2.87 -2.26 18.19
CA ALA A 47 -4.09 -1.80 17.51
C ALA A 47 -5.32 -1.89 18.42
N VAL A 48 -5.43 -2.94 19.22
CA VAL A 48 -6.52 -3.15 20.19
C VAL A 48 -6.41 -2.15 21.34
N GLU A 49 -5.23 -1.96 21.93
CA GLU A 49 -4.98 -0.95 22.98
C GLU A 49 -5.34 0.47 22.49
N ASN A 50 -4.94 0.83 21.26
CA ASN A 50 -5.28 2.12 20.65
C ASN A 50 -6.78 2.30 20.41
N SER A 51 -7.56 1.21 20.37
CA SER A 51 -9.04 1.26 20.33
C SER A 51 -9.69 1.34 21.72
N LYS A 52 -8.89 1.32 22.81
CA LYS A 52 -9.32 1.28 24.21
C LYS A 52 -10.12 0.01 24.55
N LEU A 53 -9.85 -1.08 23.84
CA LEU A 53 -10.43 -2.40 24.09
C LEU A 53 -9.36 -3.35 24.66
N SER A 54 -9.80 -4.44 25.26
CA SER A 54 -8.97 -5.60 25.60
C SER A 54 -8.99 -6.63 24.48
N ILE A 55 -8.01 -7.52 24.44
CA ILE A 55 -7.93 -8.58 23.42
C ILE A 55 -9.13 -9.54 23.49
N ASP A 56 -9.69 -9.73 24.68
CA ASP A 56 -10.83 -10.62 24.91
C ASP A 56 -12.15 -10.08 24.30
N GLU A 57 -12.20 -8.78 23.98
CA GLU A 57 -13.34 -8.14 23.31
C GLU A 57 -13.29 -8.29 21.79
N VAL A 58 -12.21 -8.89 21.24
CA VAL A 58 -12.05 -9.11 19.81
C VAL A 58 -12.75 -10.39 19.37
N ASP A 59 -13.80 -10.26 18.59
CA ASP A 59 -14.59 -11.39 18.08
C ASP A 59 -13.84 -12.20 17.00
N TYR A 60 -13.06 -11.54 16.15
CA TYR A 60 -12.41 -12.21 15.02
C TYR A 60 -11.13 -11.51 14.56
N VAL A 61 -10.08 -12.32 14.33
CA VAL A 61 -8.79 -11.85 13.79
C VAL A 61 -8.54 -12.46 12.42
N ALA A 62 -8.26 -11.62 11.42
CA ALA A 62 -7.90 -12.03 10.07
C ALA A 62 -6.52 -11.52 9.69
N SER A 63 -5.68 -12.36 9.10
CA SER A 63 -4.36 -11.99 8.62
C SER A 63 -4.30 -11.90 7.09
N THR A 64 -3.42 -11.03 6.60
CA THR A 64 -3.11 -10.84 5.18
C THR A 64 -1.65 -10.43 5.00
N GLY A 65 -1.24 -10.17 3.77
CA GLY A 65 0.13 -9.81 3.44
C GLY A 65 1.02 -11.02 3.15
N TYR A 66 2.31 -10.74 2.95
CA TYR A 66 3.31 -11.77 2.65
C TYR A 66 3.46 -12.78 3.81
N GLY A 67 3.48 -12.28 5.05
CA GLY A 67 3.62 -13.07 6.27
C GLY A 67 2.31 -13.64 6.83
N ARG A 68 1.19 -13.61 6.11
CA ARG A 68 -0.15 -13.97 6.62
C ARG A 68 -0.27 -15.34 7.28
N TYR A 69 0.60 -16.29 6.92
CA TYR A 69 0.59 -17.63 7.50
C TYR A 69 1.33 -17.73 8.85
N MET A 70 2.12 -16.70 9.20
CA MET A 70 3.01 -16.71 10.37
C MET A 70 2.31 -16.25 11.67
N MET A 71 1.12 -15.66 11.58
CA MET A 71 0.38 -15.20 12.75
C MET A 71 -0.41 -16.34 13.39
N GLU A 72 -0.25 -16.58 14.68
CA GLU A 72 -0.91 -17.68 15.41
C GLU A 72 -2.36 -17.34 15.77
N GLU A 73 -2.63 -16.11 16.18
CA GLU A 73 -3.96 -15.64 16.66
C GLU A 73 -5.01 -15.53 15.54
N ARG A 74 -4.61 -15.70 14.29
CA ARG A 74 -5.55 -15.61 13.15
C ARG A 74 -6.60 -16.72 13.17
N LYS A 75 -7.83 -16.35 12.88
CA LYS A 75 -8.91 -17.30 12.58
C LYS A 75 -9.01 -17.61 11.07
N ILE A 76 -8.48 -16.71 10.23
CA ILE A 76 -8.39 -16.87 8.77
C ILE A 76 -7.20 -16.08 8.21
N GLN A 77 -6.59 -16.60 7.15
CA GLN A 77 -5.63 -15.88 6.31
C GLN A 77 -6.24 -15.65 4.92
N ILE A 78 -6.01 -14.45 4.38
CA ILE A 78 -6.59 -14.01 3.09
C ILE A 78 -5.47 -13.40 2.24
N SER A 79 -5.53 -13.60 0.92
CA SER A 79 -4.54 -12.98 0.02
C SER A 79 -4.64 -11.45 0.07
N ASP A 80 -3.49 -10.81 0.06
CA ASP A 80 -3.34 -9.36 0.08
C ASP A 80 -3.99 -8.67 -1.13
N LEU A 81 -4.00 -9.30 -2.29
CA LEU A 81 -4.77 -8.82 -3.45
C LEU A 81 -6.27 -8.67 -3.11
N THR A 82 -6.88 -9.72 -2.57
CA THR A 82 -8.30 -9.72 -2.22
C THR A 82 -8.62 -8.69 -1.14
N THR A 83 -7.78 -8.60 -0.12
CA THR A 83 -8.00 -7.67 0.99
C THR A 83 -7.78 -6.22 0.57
N THR A 84 -6.76 -5.92 -0.25
CA THR A 84 -6.54 -4.57 -0.78
C THR A 84 -7.75 -4.08 -1.58
N GLY A 85 -8.32 -4.90 -2.47
CA GLY A 85 -9.53 -4.54 -3.22
C GLY A 85 -10.72 -4.22 -2.31
N ARG A 86 -10.94 -5.03 -1.27
CA ARG A 86 -12.03 -4.83 -0.29
C ARG A 86 -11.82 -3.59 0.57
N GLY A 87 -10.59 -3.34 1.00
CA GLY A 87 -10.25 -2.16 1.81
C GLY A 87 -10.29 -0.87 1.00
N ALA A 88 -9.78 -0.88 -0.22
CA ALA A 88 -9.87 0.27 -1.12
C ALA A 88 -11.33 0.63 -1.44
N ARG A 89 -12.18 -0.37 -1.73
CA ARG A 89 -13.62 -0.15 -1.95
C ARG A 89 -14.30 0.53 -0.75
N PHE A 90 -13.90 0.18 0.46
CA PHE A 90 -14.41 0.81 1.67
C PHE A 90 -13.94 2.26 1.82
N LEU A 91 -12.64 2.51 1.63
CA LEU A 91 -12.05 3.82 1.82
C LEU A 91 -12.49 4.85 0.78
N TYR A 92 -12.72 4.40 -0.43
CA TYR A 92 -13.12 5.23 -1.57
C TYR A 92 -14.58 5.03 -1.98
N GLU A 93 -15.44 4.55 -1.09
CA GLU A 93 -16.83 4.19 -1.36
C GLU A 93 -17.61 5.28 -2.11
N LYS A 94 -17.40 6.55 -1.72
CA LYS A 94 -18.08 7.71 -2.33
C LYS A 94 -17.77 7.91 -3.81
N PHE A 95 -16.63 7.39 -4.27
CA PHE A 95 -16.16 7.54 -5.65
C PHE A 95 -16.42 6.30 -6.52
N ASN A 96 -16.92 5.21 -5.93
CA ASN A 96 -17.11 3.93 -6.61
C ASN A 96 -15.84 3.47 -7.38
N PRO A 97 -14.70 3.25 -6.71
CA PRO A 97 -13.40 3.00 -7.34
C PRO A 97 -13.42 1.72 -8.17
N GLU A 98 -12.88 1.78 -9.38
CA GLU A 98 -12.71 0.63 -10.27
C GLU A 98 -11.22 0.22 -10.39
N PHE A 99 -10.31 1.19 -10.53
CA PHE A 99 -8.89 0.92 -10.69
C PHE A 99 -8.10 1.33 -9.46
N ILE A 100 -7.49 0.34 -8.82
CA ILE A 100 -6.66 0.52 -7.63
C ILE A 100 -5.20 0.32 -8.03
N LEU A 101 -4.34 1.25 -7.64
CA LEU A 101 -2.89 1.12 -7.73
C LEU A 101 -2.33 0.98 -6.31
N ASP A 102 -1.85 -0.19 -5.98
CA ASP A 102 -1.18 -0.50 -4.72
C ASP A 102 0.34 -0.50 -4.92
N ILE A 103 1.03 0.48 -4.35
CA ILE A 103 2.49 0.56 -4.38
C ILE A 103 3.02 0.25 -2.98
N GLY A 104 3.47 -0.97 -2.81
CA GLY A 104 4.10 -1.48 -1.59
C GLY A 104 5.61 -1.29 -1.59
N THR A 105 6.26 -1.83 -0.55
CA THR A 105 7.72 -1.73 -0.36
C THR A 105 8.49 -2.50 -1.43
N GLN A 106 8.02 -3.68 -1.86
CA GLN A 106 8.73 -4.54 -2.82
C GLN A 106 7.97 -4.81 -4.12
N SER A 107 6.69 -4.45 -4.19
CA SER A 107 5.85 -4.74 -5.35
C SER A 107 4.89 -3.61 -5.64
N SER A 108 4.55 -3.43 -6.93
CA SER A 108 3.44 -2.61 -7.38
C SER A 108 2.38 -3.49 -8.03
N ARG A 109 1.13 -3.22 -7.72
CA ARG A 109 -0.03 -3.99 -8.21
C ARG A 109 -1.11 -3.05 -8.68
N THR A 110 -1.75 -3.43 -9.76
CA THR A 110 -2.94 -2.76 -10.26
C THR A 110 -4.09 -3.73 -10.23
N LEU A 111 -5.21 -3.31 -9.67
CA LEU A 111 -6.41 -4.12 -9.52
C LEU A 111 -7.57 -3.43 -10.24
N LYS A 112 -8.31 -4.19 -11.05
CA LYS A 112 -9.66 -3.84 -11.47
C LYS A 112 -10.63 -4.54 -10.55
N ILE A 113 -11.52 -3.78 -9.88
CA ILE A 113 -12.46 -4.30 -8.88
C ILE A 113 -13.91 -4.02 -9.29
N ASP A 114 -14.80 -4.87 -8.83
CA ASP A 114 -16.26 -4.66 -8.95
C ASP A 114 -16.80 -3.75 -7.83
N GLU A 115 -18.08 -3.45 -7.88
CA GLU A 115 -18.80 -2.63 -6.88
C GLU A 115 -18.72 -3.18 -5.44
N ARG A 116 -18.40 -4.46 -5.29
CA ARG A 116 -18.20 -5.11 -3.98
C ARG A 116 -16.73 -5.14 -3.56
N GLY A 117 -15.81 -4.58 -4.37
CA GLY A 117 -14.37 -4.66 -4.15
C GLY A 117 -13.77 -6.05 -4.41
N LYS A 118 -14.47 -6.91 -5.17
CA LYS A 118 -13.92 -8.19 -5.63
C LYS A 118 -13.04 -7.93 -6.86
N ILE A 119 -11.91 -8.61 -6.93
CA ILE A 119 -11.00 -8.48 -8.07
C ILE A 119 -11.61 -9.10 -9.31
N VAL A 120 -11.73 -8.31 -10.36
CA VAL A 120 -12.10 -8.72 -11.71
C VAL A 120 -10.84 -9.11 -12.48
N GLN A 121 -9.81 -8.28 -12.41
CA GLN A 121 -8.53 -8.48 -13.08
C GLN A 121 -7.41 -7.81 -12.26
N PHE A 122 -6.18 -8.31 -12.38
CA PHE A 122 -5.02 -7.65 -11.80
C PHE A 122 -3.78 -7.82 -12.66
N LYS A 123 -2.84 -6.91 -12.49
CA LYS A 123 -1.46 -6.99 -12.97
C LYS A 123 -0.53 -6.60 -11.85
N MET A 124 0.67 -7.16 -11.85
CA MET A 124 1.63 -6.87 -10.79
C MET A 124 3.06 -6.93 -11.33
N ASN A 125 3.93 -6.21 -10.64
CA ASN A 125 5.37 -6.20 -10.84
C ASN A 125 6.03 -6.68 -9.54
N GLU A 126 6.27 -7.98 -9.42
CA GLU A 126 6.76 -8.61 -8.18
C GLU A 126 8.28 -8.67 -8.06
N ARG A 127 9.02 -8.58 -9.18
CA ARG A 127 10.43 -8.94 -9.21
C ARG A 127 11.39 -7.77 -9.42
N CYS A 128 10.88 -6.56 -9.55
CA CYS A 128 11.72 -5.40 -9.81
C CYS A 128 11.53 -4.30 -8.78
N ALA A 129 12.57 -4.02 -8.01
CA ALA A 129 12.58 -2.97 -6.99
C ALA A 129 12.33 -1.56 -7.56
N ALA A 130 12.69 -1.31 -8.83
CA ALA A 130 12.56 0.01 -9.46
C ALA A 130 11.12 0.57 -9.56
N GLY A 131 10.11 -0.26 -9.39
CA GLY A 131 8.69 0.16 -9.39
C GLY A 131 8.03 0.14 -8.01
N SER A 132 8.79 0.25 -6.92
CA SER A 132 8.28 0.05 -5.56
C SER A 132 8.92 1.02 -4.57
N GLY A 133 8.37 1.08 -3.35
CA GLY A 133 8.88 1.92 -2.27
C GLY A 133 10.35 1.67 -1.92
N ARG A 134 10.84 0.44 -2.13
CA ARG A 134 12.26 0.11 -1.91
C ARG A 134 13.21 0.93 -2.79
N PHE A 135 12.79 1.27 -3.99
CA PHE A 135 13.60 2.12 -4.85
C PHE A 135 13.74 3.55 -4.28
N ILE A 136 12.63 4.11 -3.76
CA ILE A 136 12.67 5.43 -3.11
C ILE A 136 13.54 5.39 -1.84
N GLU A 137 13.44 4.32 -1.02
CA GLU A 137 14.31 4.14 0.16
C GLU A 137 15.81 4.10 -0.21
N ARG A 138 16.15 3.53 -1.37
CA ARG A 138 17.53 3.50 -1.86
C ARG A 138 17.97 4.87 -2.36
N CYS A 139 17.12 5.57 -3.10
CA CYS A 139 17.39 6.94 -3.55
C CYS A 139 17.60 7.89 -2.36
N SER A 140 16.78 7.78 -1.31
CA SER A 140 16.94 8.52 -0.06
C SER A 140 18.36 8.36 0.52
N LYS A 141 18.88 7.13 0.52
CA LYS A 141 20.24 6.85 1.02
C LYS A 141 21.34 7.40 0.11
N TYR A 142 21.21 7.25 -1.21
CA TYR A 142 22.24 7.73 -2.15
C TYR A 142 22.31 9.26 -2.24
N LEU A 143 21.16 9.91 -2.09
CA LEU A 143 21.05 11.37 -2.16
C LEU A 143 21.16 12.02 -0.79
N GLU A 144 21.32 11.23 0.28
CA GLU A 144 21.40 11.69 1.68
C GLU A 144 20.20 12.57 2.09
N ILE A 145 19.00 12.29 1.53
CA ILE A 145 17.76 12.97 1.86
C ILE A 145 16.93 12.06 2.77
N PRO A 146 16.49 12.51 3.96
CA PRO A 146 15.59 11.77 4.83
C PRO A 146 14.30 11.35 4.11
N MET A 147 13.77 10.16 4.44
CA MET A 147 12.55 9.62 3.81
C MET A 147 11.34 10.54 3.99
N GLU A 148 11.26 11.24 5.10
CA GLU A 148 10.22 12.22 5.40
C GLU A 148 10.25 13.44 4.46
N ASP A 149 11.43 13.85 4.00
CA ASP A 149 11.63 15.05 3.17
C ASP A 149 11.62 14.75 1.67
N ILE A 150 11.74 13.47 1.28
CA ILE A 150 12.00 13.07 -0.12
C ILE A 150 10.88 13.51 -1.08
N SER A 151 9.64 13.45 -0.63
CA SER A 151 8.50 13.86 -1.47
C SER A 151 8.39 15.37 -1.63
N GLU A 152 8.63 16.12 -0.57
CA GLU A 152 8.61 17.60 -0.61
C GLU A 152 9.79 18.14 -1.42
N THR A 153 10.96 17.51 -1.31
CA THR A 153 12.13 17.86 -2.12
C THR A 153 11.84 17.61 -3.60
N ALA A 154 11.30 16.46 -3.96
CA ALA A 154 10.95 16.13 -5.35
C ALA A 154 9.95 17.14 -5.95
N LEU A 155 9.01 17.66 -5.17
CA LEU A 155 7.99 18.61 -5.65
C LEU A 155 8.58 19.98 -6.04
N LYS A 156 9.81 20.30 -5.62
CA LYS A 156 10.53 21.53 -5.98
C LYS A 156 11.21 21.43 -7.35
N GLY A 157 11.37 20.20 -7.89
CA GLY A 157 12.02 19.99 -9.19
C GLY A 157 11.24 20.65 -10.32
N GLU A 158 11.93 21.51 -11.08
CA GLU A 158 11.38 22.25 -12.22
C GLU A 158 11.73 21.59 -13.56
N ASN A 159 12.86 20.85 -13.62
CA ASN A 159 13.36 20.16 -14.80
C ASN A 159 13.68 18.69 -14.48
N PRO A 160 12.66 17.84 -14.26
CA PRO A 160 12.87 16.45 -13.87
C PRO A 160 13.77 15.69 -14.83
N GLN A 161 14.78 15.01 -14.30
CA GLN A 161 15.70 14.23 -15.11
C GLN A 161 15.09 12.89 -15.51
N ARG A 162 15.37 12.46 -16.72
CA ARG A 162 14.91 11.15 -17.16
C ARG A 162 15.71 10.04 -16.48
N ILE A 163 15.05 9.31 -15.59
CA ILE A 163 15.60 8.13 -14.92
C ILE A 163 14.99 6.88 -15.56
N SER A 164 15.85 5.90 -15.90
CA SER A 164 15.41 4.66 -16.53
C SER A 164 14.40 3.92 -15.67
N SER A 165 13.28 3.54 -16.25
CA SER A 165 12.29 2.67 -15.60
C SER A 165 12.55 1.17 -15.82
N VAL A 166 13.66 0.76 -16.49
CA VAL A 166 13.91 -0.64 -16.88
C VAL A 166 14.45 -1.47 -15.73
N CYS A 167 15.47 -0.98 -15.02
CA CYS A 167 16.17 -1.74 -13.98
C CYS A 167 16.65 -0.81 -12.86
N ALA A 168 16.42 -1.20 -11.59
CA ALA A 168 16.85 -0.42 -10.43
C ALA A 168 18.37 -0.15 -10.42
N VAL A 169 19.19 -1.12 -10.85
CA VAL A 169 20.66 -0.97 -10.90
C VAL A 169 21.06 0.08 -11.94
N LEU A 170 20.46 0.06 -13.12
CA LEU A 170 20.70 1.10 -14.13
C LEU A 170 20.24 2.47 -13.65
N SER A 171 19.06 2.54 -13.03
CA SER A 171 18.54 3.78 -12.47
C SER A 171 19.46 4.37 -11.39
N GLU A 172 20.05 3.52 -10.55
CA GLU A 172 21.01 3.96 -9.52
C GLU A 172 22.28 4.54 -10.16
N THR A 173 22.80 3.89 -11.19
CA THR A 173 23.97 4.40 -11.94
C THR A 173 23.67 5.75 -12.59
N GLU A 174 22.48 5.92 -13.16
CA GLU A 174 22.03 7.19 -13.74
C GLU A 174 21.90 8.28 -12.67
N ILE A 175 21.32 7.99 -11.50
CA ILE A 175 21.22 8.91 -10.38
C ILE A 175 22.62 9.38 -9.93
N ILE A 176 23.56 8.46 -9.73
CA ILE A 176 24.94 8.80 -9.35
C ILE A 176 25.61 9.68 -10.42
N ASN A 177 25.38 9.38 -11.69
CA ASN A 177 25.91 10.20 -12.79
C ASN A 177 25.33 11.63 -12.76
N HIS A 178 24.01 11.80 -12.56
CA HIS A 178 23.39 13.11 -12.42
C HIS A 178 23.94 13.90 -11.25
N VAL A 179 24.14 13.26 -10.10
CA VAL A 179 24.78 13.89 -8.93
C VAL A 179 26.19 14.36 -9.27
N SER A 180 26.98 13.52 -9.97
CA SER A 180 28.36 13.86 -10.38
C SER A 180 28.41 15.01 -11.37
N LEU A 181 27.37 15.22 -12.16
CA LEU A 181 27.22 16.35 -13.10
C LEU A 181 26.67 17.63 -12.42
N GLY A 182 26.40 17.60 -11.13
CA GLY A 182 25.85 18.73 -10.38
C GLY A 182 24.38 19.03 -10.68
N THR A 183 23.63 18.02 -11.16
CA THR A 183 22.17 18.15 -11.37
C THR A 183 21.46 18.39 -10.03
N PRO A 184 20.49 19.34 -9.94
CA PRO A 184 19.72 19.56 -8.73
C PRO A 184 19.03 18.28 -8.22
N VAL A 185 19.11 18.06 -6.91
CA VAL A 185 18.59 16.83 -6.27
C VAL A 185 17.08 16.72 -6.40
N ASP A 186 16.35 17.81 -6.37
CA ASP A 186 14.92 17.91 -6.58
C ASP A 186 14.49 17.43 -7.98
N ASP A 187 15.25 17.81 -9.03
CA ASP A 187 15.04 17.35 -10.40
C ASP A 187 15.31 15.85 -10.55
N ILE A 188 16.35 15.34 -9.89
CA ILE A 188 16.66 13.89 -9.86
C ILE A 188 15.54 13.14 -9.17
N LEU A 189 15.10 13.59 -8.01
CA LEU A 189 14.03 12.94 -7.23
C LEU A 189 12.70 12.94 -7.97
N MET A 190 12.31 14.04 -8.60
CA MET A 190 11.07 14.05 -9.40
C MET A 190 11.17 13.08 -10.58
N GLY A 191 12.33 12.95 -11.20
CA GLY A 191 12.60 11.94 -12.22
C GLY A 191 12.46 10.50 -11.71
N VAL A 192 12.86 10.24 -10.45
CA VAL A 192 12.63 8.93 -9.80
C VAL A 192 11.13 8.65 -9.65
N PHE A 193 10.32 9.61 -9.16
CA PHE A 193 8.88 9.43 -9.05
C PHE A 193 8.21 9.22 -10.41
N LEU A 194 8.62 9.95 -11.43
CA LEU A 194 8.14 9.77 -12.81
C LEU A 194 8.49 8.37 -13.35
N SER A 195 9.69 7.84 -13.05
CA SER A 195 10.06 6.49 -13.48
C SER A 195 9.20 5.39 -12.85
N ILE A 196 8.79 5.57 -11.59
CA ILE A 196 7.87 4.66 -10.89
C ILE A 196 6.45 4.79 -11.49
N ALA A 197 6.01 6.02 -11.78
CA ALA A 197 4.72 6.30 -12.41
C ALA A 197 4.61 5.68 -13.80
N ASP A 198 5.64 5.74 -14.61
CA ASP A 198 5.75 5.11 -15.94
C ASP A 198 5.50 3.59 -15.86
N ARG A 199 6.14 2.93 -14.89
CA ARG A 199 5.94 1.49 -14.66
C ARG A 199 4.52 1.17 -14.23
N ALA A 200 3.98 1.95 -13.29
CA ALA A 200 2.61 1.80 -12.84
C ALA A 200 1.62 2.02 -13.99
N SER A 201 1.86 3.04 -14.85
CA SER A 201 1.04 3.30 -16.03
C SER A 201 1.01 2.12 -16.99
N THR A 202 2.14 1.48 -17.20
CA THR A 202 2.24 0.27 -18.04
C THR A 202 1.36 -0.87 -17.50
N LEU A 203 1.30 -1.06 -16.18
CA LEU A 203 0.43 -2.07 -15.56
C LEU A 203 -1.05 -1.70 -15.70
N LEU A 204 -1.40 -0.43 -15.50
CA LEU A 204 -2.76 0.08 -15.61
C LEU A 204 -3.30 -0.01 -17.07
N ARG A 205 -2.45 0.35 -18.06
CA ARG A 205 -2.80 0.19 -19.47
C ARG A 205 -3.08 -1.27 -19.86
N ARG A 206 -2.35 -2.24 -19.24
CA ARG A 206 -2.61 -3.68 -19.44
C ARG A 206 -3.94 -4.15 -18.82
N LEU A 207 -4.53 -3.38 -17.91
CA LEU A 207 -5.88 -3.57 -17.40
C LEU A 207 -6.95 -2.84 -18.25
N LYS A 208 -6.54 -2.13 -19.31
CA LYS A 208 -7.41 -1.26 -20.12
C LYS A 208 -8.12 -0.22 -19.25
N MET A 209 -7.32 0.46 -18.39
CA MET A 209 -7.81 1.54 -17.55
C MET A 209 -8.41 2.66 -18.40
N ASP A 210 -9.59 3.14 -18.03
CA ASP A 210 -10.38 4.16 -18.71
C ASP A 210 -11.07 5.15 -17.76
N SER A 211 -10.64 5.18 -16.49
CA SER A 211 -11.15 6.08 -15.45
C SER A 211 -10.09 6.40 -14.40
N ASP A 212 -10.46 7.20 -13.40
CA ASP A 212 -9.60 7.62 -12.30
C ASP A 212 -8.96 6.45 -11.54
N VAL A 213 -7.79 6.72 -10.97
CA VAL A 213 -7.00 5.76 -10.19
C VAL A 213 -7.05 6.07 -8.70
N TYR A 214 -7.14 5.04 -7.89
CA TYR A 214 -7.19 5.14 -6.43
C TYR A 214 -5.97 4.47 -5.83
N LEU A 215 -5.17 5.26 -5.08
CA LEU A 215 -3.92 4.78 -4.50
C LEU A 215 -4.17 3.92 -3.25
N ALA A 216 -3.36 2.88 -3.10
CA ALA A 216 -3.18 2.10 -1.89
C ALA A 216 -1.69 1.85 -1.62
N GLY A 217 -1.36 1.30 -0.46
CA GLY A 217 0.03 1.01 -0.08
C GLY A 217 0.77 2.19 0.53
N GLY A 218 2.08 2.03 0.75
CA GLY A 218 2.88 2.99 1.50
C GLY A 218 3.06 4.35 0.84
N LEU A 219 2.99 4.42 -0.50
CA LEU A 219 3.23 5.66 -1.23
C LEU A 219 2.03 6.63 -1.27
N VAL A 220 0.92 6.29 -0.64
CA VAL A 220 -0.24 7.21 -0.49
C VAL A 220 0.11 8.49 0.27
N HIS A 221 1.16 8.45 1.10
CA HIS A 221 1.64 9.60 1.87
C HIS A 221 2.64 10.49 1.12
N MET A 222 2.93 10.18 -0.14
CA MET A 222 3.91 10.93 -0.95
C MET A 222 3.21 11.75 -2.04
N PRO A 223 2.97 13.06 -1.83
CA PRO A 223 2.35 13.93 -2.84
C PRO A 223 3.07 13.94 -4.18
N ALA A 224 4.42 13.81 -4.19
CA ALA A 224 5.18 13.70 -5.43
C ALA A 224 4.79 12.45 -6.26
N MET A 225 4.45 11.32 -5.61
CA MET A 225 3.98 10.14 -6.32
C MET A 225 2.63 10.40 -7.01
N LYS A 226 1.72 11.06 -6.30
CA LYS A 226 0.43 11.45 -6.88
C LYS A 226 0.62 12.37 -8.09
N LYS A 227 1.45 13.43 -7.96
CA LYS A 227 1.76 14.36 -9.05
C LYS A 227 2.35 13.63 -10.26
N ALA A 228 3.35 12.77 -10.04
CA ALA A 228 3.98 11.99 -11.10
C ALA A 228 3.01 11.05 -11.83
N LEU A 229 2.08 10.42 -11.10
CA LEU A 229 1.06 9.56 -11.70
C LEU A 229 0.06 10.36 -12.52
N GLU A 230 -0.43 11.50 -12.04
CA GLU A 230 -1.36 12.37 -12.76
C GLU A 230 -0.73 12.89 -14.07
N GLU A 231 0.57 13.22 -14.05
CA GLU A 231 1.32 13.65 -15.22
C GLU A 231 1.46 12.55 -16.30
N VAL A 232 1.70 11.30 -15.87
CA VAL A 232 1.93 10.18 -16.79
C VAL A 232 0.63 9.56 -17.30
N LEU A 233 -0.46 9.60 -16.51
CA LEU A 233 -1.71 8.88 -16.80
C LEU A 233 -2.75 9.71 -17.55
N ASP A 234 -2.71 11.03 -17.43
CA ASP A 234 -3.77 11.95 -17.89
C ASP A 234 -5.14 11.64 -17.25
N TYR A 235 -5.13 11.10 -16.03
CA TYR A 235 -6.29 10.79 -15.20
C TYR A 235 -6.08 11.29 -13.79
N LYS A 236 -7.18 11.54 -13.07
CA LYS A 236 -7.13 11.92 -11.67
C LYS A 236 -6.64 10.76 -10.81
N VAL A 237 -5.77 11.08 -9.84
CA VAL A 237 -5.28 10.12 -8.87
C VAL A 237 -5.79 10.49 -7.48
N HIS A 238 -6.62 9.64 -6.92
CA HIS A 238 -7.18 9.82 -5.58
C HIS A 238 -6.28 9.17 -4.53
N SER A 239 -5.95 9.91 -3.49
CA SER A 239 -5.18 9.44 -2.35
C SER A 239 -5.98 9.63 -1.05
N ASN A 240 -5.88 8.65 -0.16
CA ASN A 240 -6.45 8.69 1.18
C ASN A 240 -5.37 8.18 2.15
N PRO A 241 -5.02 8.93 3.22
CA PRO A 241 -4.00 8.49 4.18
C PRO A 241 -4.26 7.09 4.78
N ASP A 242 -5.52 6.73 5.04
CA ASP A 242 -5.89 5.40 5.52
C ASP A 242 -5.70 4.29 4.48
N ALA A 243 -5.47 4.62 3.20
CA ALA A 243 -5.24 3.63 2.17
C ALA A 243 -3.88 2.90 2.29
N HIS A 244 -3.00 3.37 3.16
CA HIS A 244 -1.86 2.60 3.64
C HIS A 244 -2.29 1.32 4.38
N TYR A 245 -3.46 1.34 5.01
CA TYR A 245 -4.06 0.22 5.73
C TYR A 245 -5.07 -0.58 4.89
N ALA A 246 -5.22 -0.32 3.59
CA ALA A 246 -6.26 -0.92 2.78
C ALA A 246 -6.32 -2.46 2.90
N ALA A 247 -5.16 -3.15 2.89
CA ALA A 247 -5.12 -4.59 3.06
C ALA A 247 -5.61 -5.05 4.45
N ALA A 248 -5.18 -4.38 5.52
CA ALA A 248 -5.62 -4.69 6.89
C ALA A 248 -7.13 -4.42 7.06
N ILE A 249 -7.66 -3.30 6.52
CA ILE A 249 -9.08 -2.99 6.52
C ILE A 249 -9.87 -4.09 5.80
N GLY A 250 -9.43 -4.48 4.62
CA GLY A 250 -10.08 -5.54 3.85
C GLY A 250 -10.06 -6.90 4.56
N ALA A 251 -8.96 -7.21 5.28
CA ALA A 251 -8.87 -8.43 6.09
C ALA A 251 -9.90 -8.42 7.23
N ALA A 252 -9.99 -7.32 8.00
CA ALA A 252 -10.99 -7.16 9.06
C ALA A 252 -12.42 -7.29 8.54
N ARG A 253 -12.72 -6.65 7.41
CA ARG A 253 -14.05 -6.71 6.76
C ARG A 253 -14.44 -8.12 6.30
N LEU A 254 -13.52 -8.86 5.72
CA LEU A 254 -13.74 -10.24 5.31
C LEU A 254 -13.82 -11.18 6.51
N GLY A 255 -13.07 -10.90 7.57
CA GLY A 255 -13.19 -11.58 8.86
C GLY A 255 -14.60 -11.43 9.45
N TYR A 256 -15.13 -10.22 9.44
CA TYR A 256 -16.51 -9.94 9.86
C TYR A 256 -17.55 -10.75 9.07
N GLN A 257 -17.42 -10.77 7.75
CA GLN A 257 -18.32 -11.57 6.89
C GLN A 257 -18.24 -13.07 7.19
N ARG A 258 -17.03 -13.56 7.52
CA ARG A 258 -16.83 -14.96 7.90
C ARG A 258 -17.47 -15.28 9.25
N LEU A 259 -17.31 -14.40 10.23
CA LEU A 259 -17.93 -14.52 11.55
C LEU A 259 -19.45 -14.60 11.45
N LEU A 260 -20.08 -13.70 10.70
CA LEU A 260 -21.54 -13.71 10.49
C LEU A 260 -22.01 -15.04 9.89
N LYS A 261 -21.31 -15.58 8.89
CA LYS A 261 -21.65 -16.87 8.29
C LYS A 261 -21.56 -18.03 9.29
N GLN A 262 -20.57 -18.00 10.19
CA GLN A 262 -20.42 -19.02 11.21
C GLN A 262 -21.56 -18.98 12.22
N GLN A 263 -21.99 -17.78 12.63
CA GLN A 263 -23.15 -17.62 13.53
C GLN A 263 -24.47 -18.09 12.91
N THR A 264 -24.66 -17.84 11.60
CA THR A 264 -25.88 -18.29 10.89
C THR A 264 -25.92 -19.80 10.71
N ILE A 265 -24.78 -20.50 10.62
CA ILE A 265 -24.74 -21.96 10.49
C ILE A 265 -24.91 -22.65 11.84
N ALA A 266 -24.58 -21.99 12.94
CA ALA A 266 -24.68 -22.50 14.30
C ALA A 266 -26.09 -22.37 14.92
N GLN A 267 -26.97 -21.63 14.27
CA GLN A 267 -28.43 -21.53 14.56
C GLN A 267 -29.24 -22.53 13.73
#